data_bdffec6ef165cc3b87dbbf4d01405b0f
#
_entry.id   bdffec6ef165cc3b87dbbf4d01405b0f
#
_cell.length_a   1.000
_cell.length_b   1.000
_cell.length_c   1.000
_cell.angle_alpha   90.00
_cell.angle_beta   90.00
_cell.angle_gamma   90.00
#
_symmetry.space_group_name_H-M   'P 1'
#
loop_
_entity.id
_entity.type
_entity.pdbx_description
1 polymer ?
#
loop_
_entity_poly.entity_id
_entity_poly.type
_entity_poly.pdbx_seq_one_letter_code
_entity_poly.pdbx_strand_id
1 'polypeptide(L)'
;MAGRLIGSVGLAPGSDSGFDLDTKGQIHGYTSTQYALDVGTNNQVLTADSTTASGLDWKDSSTVTPTSSFVLACSDETTALTTGVKLTFRMPYAYTVTAVRASLTTAGTGANLVTVDINESGTTILSTKITIDATETTSTSATTPPVISDSALADDAQMTVEIDQIDSGGVSAGLKVYIIGYRVV
;
A
#
# COMPACT_ATOMS: atom_id res chain seq x y z
N MET A 1 24.62 23.14 -43.47
CA MET A 1 24.40 24.33 -42.65
C MET A 1 24.74 23.96 -41.21
N ALA A 2 25.84 24.46 -40.70
CA ALA A 2 26.28 24.19 -39.31
C ALA A 2 25.42 25.02 -38.36
N GLY A 3 24.70 24.36 -37.48
CA GLY A 3 23.96 25.00 -36.41
C GLY A 3 24.91 25.67 -35.42
N ARG A 4 24.75 26.96 -35.26
CA ARG A 4 25.51 27.82 -34.38
C ARG A 4 25.18 27.46 -32.93
N LEU A 5 26.15 26.88 -32.22
CA LEU A 5 26.13 26.83 -30.76
C LEU A 5 26.08 28.29 -30.25
N ILE A 6 25.04 28.59 -29.46
CA ILE A 6 24.93 29.87 -28.75
C ILE A 6 26.08 29.88 -27.72
N GLY A 7 26.97 30.80 -27.90
CA GLY A 7 28.24 30.88 -27.20
C GLY A 7 28.08 30.90 -25.66
N SER A 8 28.97 30.18 -25.01
CA SER A 8 29.30 30.38 -23.61
C SER A 8 29.62 31.87 -23.40
N VAL A 9 28.88 32.52 -22.54
CA VAL A 9 29.28 33.81 -21.98
C VAL A 9 30.58 33.53 -21.26
N GLY A 10 31.69 34.14 -21.77
CA GLY A 10 33.02 33.87 -21.27
C GLY A 10 33.16 34.13 -19.79
N LEU A 11 33.25 33.07 -19.02
CA LEU A 11 33.75 33.06 -17.66
C LEU A 11 35.29 33.06 -17.77
N ALA A 12 35.96 33.80 -16.88
CA ALA A 12 37.39 33.89 -16.83
C ALA A 12 38.05 32.50 -16.75
N PRO A 13 39.26 32.32 -17.36
CA PRO A 13 39.97 31.04 -17.21
C PRO A 13 40.23 30.75 -15.74
N GLY A 14 39.63 29.70 -15.20
CA GLY A 14 39.72 29.29 -13.80
C GLY A 14 38.40 29.32 -13.01
N SER A 15 37.30 29.85 -13.55
CA SER A 15 35.97 29.64 -13.01
C SER A 15 35.32 28.42 -13.70
N ASP A 16 35.76 27.25 -13.34
CA ASP A 16 35.05 26.03 -13.64
C ASP A 16 33.73 26.12 -12.86
N SER A 17 32.65 26.44 -13.55
CA SER A 17 31.34 26.66 -12.95
C SER A 17 30.68 25.36 -12.45
N GLY A 18 31.39 24.23 -12.51
CA GLY A 18 30.91 22.94 -12.02
C GLY A 18 29.63 22.44 -12.69
N PHE A 19 29.27 23.03 -13.85
CA PHE A 19 28.03 22.71 -14.59
C PHE A 19 28.27 21.71 -15.74
N ASP A 20 29.29 20.90 -15.67
CA ASP A 20 29.54 19.92 -16.72
C ASP A 20 28.66 18.68 -16.48
N LEU A 21 27.49 18.68 -17.07
CA LEU A 21 26.70 17.46 -17.29
C LEU A 21 27.29 16.80 -18.54
N ASP A 22 28.24 15.89 -18.37
CA ASP A 22 28.99 15.24 -19.43
C ASP A 22 28.36 13.92 -19.89
N THR A 23 27.39 13.41 -19.15
CA THR A 23 26.71 12.17 -19.42
C THR A 23 25.21 12.40 -19.61
N LYS A 24 24.63 11.76 -20.65
CA LYS A 24 23.19 11.83 -20.91
C LYS A 24 22.38 11.36 -19.68
N GLY A 25 21.46 12.20 -19.23
CA GLY A 25 20.53 11.89 -18.12
C GLY A 25 21.03 12.32 -16.75
N GLN A 26 22.23 12.88 -16.64
CA GLN A 26 22.66 13.53 -15.38
C GLN A 26 21.74 14.70 -15.02
N ILE A 27 21.61 14.92 -13.72
CA ILE A 27 20.80 16.00 -13.14
C ILE A 27 21.74 16.93 -12.37
N HIS A 28 21.61 18.22 -12.62
CA HIS A 28 22.31 19.24 -11.86
C HIS A 28 21.64 19.48 -10.52
N GLY A 29 22.36 19.29 -9.44
CA GLY A 29 21.91 19.55 -8.08
C GLY A 29 22.73 20.64 -7.38
N TYR A 30 22.20 21.15 -6.26
CA TYR A 30 22.84 22.14 -5.42
C TYR A 30 22.66 21.77 -3.94
N THR A 31 23.77 21.78 -3.21
CA THR A 31 23.80 21.75 -1.74
C THR A 31 24.47 23.05 -1.25
N SER A 32 25.58 22.98 -0.54
CA SER A 32 26.46 24.13 -0.34
C SER A 32 27.38 24.40 -1.57
N THR A 33 27.49 23.39 -2.43
CA THR A 33 28.22 23.43 -3.71
C THR A 33 27.35 22.79 -4.79
N GLN A 34 27.66 23.10 -6.03
CA GLN A 34 27.01 22.47 -7.19
C GLN A 34 27.62 21.08 -7.40
N TYR A 35 26.79 20.14 -7.86
CA TYR A 35 27.18 18.78 -8.19
C TYR A 35 26.36 18.22 -9.35
N ALA A 36 26.90 17.26 -10.07
CA ALA A 36 26.15 16.46 -11.02
C ALA A 36 25.69 15.17 -10.31
N LEU A 37 24.40 14.89 -10.37
CA LEU A 37 23.85 13.61 -9.95
C LEU A 37 23.87 12.69 -11.17
N ASP A 38 24.61 11.61 -11.10
CA ASP A 38 24.70 10.62 -12.17
C ASP A 38 23.33 9.98 -12.43
N VAL A 39 23.14 9.53 -13.67
CA VAL A 39 21.93 8.80 -14.03
C VAL A 39 21.86 7.48 -13.26
N GLY A 40 20.67 7.15 -12.79
CA GLY A 40 20.39 5.84 -12.19
C GLY A 40 20.45 4.70 -13.21
N THR A 41 20.40 3.48 -12.72
CA THR A 41 20.29 2.29 -13.57
C THR A 41 18.84 2.07 -14.01
N ASN A 42 18.63 1.14 -14.97
CA ASN A 42 17.29 0.79 -15.43
C ASN A 42 16.40 0.37 -14.25
N ASN A 43 15.15 0.78 -14.28
CA ASN A 43 14.13 0.53 -13.24
C ASN A 43 14.34 1.27 -11.91
N GLN A 44 15.26 2.24 -11.85
CA GLN A 44 15.35 3.13 -10.72
C GLN A 44 14.50 4.39 -10.92
N VAL A 45 14.02 4.93 -9.81
CA VAL A 45 13.33 6.23 -9.73
C VAL A 45 14.07 7.16 -8.79
N LEU A 46 14.15 8.43 -9.17
CA LEU A 46 14.76 9.44 -8.30
C LEU A 46 13.79 9.79 -7.17
N THR A 47 14.25 9.64 -5.95
CA THR A 47 13.47 9.88 -4.73
C THR A 47 14.12 10.94 -3.86
N ALA A 48 13.32 11.67 -3.08
CA ALA A 48 13.84 12.50 -2.00
C ALA A 48 14.36 11.60 -0.87
N ASP A 49 15.58 11.84 -0.42
CA ASP A 49 16.18 11.12 0.70
C ASP A 49 17.01 12.08 1.57
N SER A 50 16.47 12.44 2.73
CA SER A 50 17.12 13.38 3.65
C SER A 50 18.38 12.84 4.32
N THR A 51 18.69 11.55 4.15
CA THR A 51 19.90 10.92 4.70
C THR A 51 21.11 11.07 3.78
N THR A 52 20.89 11.38 2.49
CA THR A 52 21.96 11.66 1.54
C THR A 52 22.35 13.13 1.57
N ALA A 53 23.63 13.43 1.27
CA ALA A 53 24.10 14.81 1.21
C ALA A 53 23.41 15.64 0.12
N SER A 54 22.95 15.00 -0.94
CA SER A 54 22.21 15.61 -2.05
C SER A 54 20.72 15.84 -1.75
N GLY A 55 20.18 15.19 -0.73
CA GLY A 55 18.74 15.12 -0.50
C GLY A 55 17.98 14.23 -1.52
N LEU A 56 18.71 13.57 -2.42
CA LEU A 56 18.16 12.74 -3.51
C LEU A 56 18.91 11.41 -3.56
N ASP A 57 18.19 10.35 -3.92
CA ASP A 57 18.75 9.02 -4.15
C ASP A 57 17.98 8.27 -5.25
N TRP A 58 18.68 7.42 -5.99
CA TRP A 58 18.08 6.52 -6.98
C TRP A 58 17.69 5.22 -6.28
N LYS A 59 16.39 4.92 -6.25
CA LYS A 59 15.87 3.69 -5.64
C LYS A 59 15.23 2.80 -6.69
N ASP A 60 15.34 1.49 -6.51
CA ASP A 60 14.62 0.55 -7.36
C ASP A 60 13.11 0.83 -7.30
N SER A 61 12.46 0.85 -8.45
CA SER A 61 11.02 1.11 -8.53
C SER A 61 10.19 0.09 -7.73
N SER A 62 10.72 -1.10 -7.54
CA SER A 62 10.12 -2.13 -6.67
C SER A 62 10.11 -1.78 -5.19
N THR A 63 11.00 -0.87 -4.74
CA THR A 63 11.03 -0.39 -3.34
C THR A 63 10.16 0.86 -3.12
N VAL A 64 9.71 1.50 -4.21
CA VAL A 64 8.83 2.68 -4.19
C VAL A 64 7.43 2.25 -4.63
N THR A 65 6.86 1.28 -3.92
CA THR A 65 5.52 0.78 -4.22
C THR A 65 4.47 1.62 -3.48
N PRO A 66 3.57 2.29 -4.19
CA PRO A 66 2.47 2.99 -3.52
C PRO A 66 1.57 1.99 -2.81
N THR A 67 1.23 2.29 -1.56
CA THR A 67 0.21 1.54 -0.83
C THR A 67 -1.12 1.66 -1.57
N SER A 68 -1.79 0.55 -1.77
CA SER A 68 -3.11 0.44 -2.37
C SER A 68 -4.05 -0.36 -1.46
N SER A 69 -5.33 -0.39 -1.78
CA SER A 69 -6.28 -1.20 -1.01
C SER A 69 -7.38 -1.76 -1.90
N PHE A 70 -7.81 -2.98 -1.58
CA PHE A 70 -9.06 -3.54 -2.03
C PHE A 70 -10.12 -3.23 -0.98
N VAL A 71 -11.26 -2.68 -1.41
CA VAL A 71 -12.44 -2.48 -0.56
C VAL A 71 -13.50 -3.46 -1.03
N LEU A 72 -13.83 -4.40 -0.17
CA LEU A 72 -14.71 -5.53 -0.47
C LEU A 72 -16.04 -5.33 0.25
N ALA A 73 -17.14 -5.15 -0.49
CA ALA A 73 -18.49 -5.14 0.06
C ALA A 73 -18.92 -6.59 0.32
N CYS A 74 -19.03 -6.98 1.60
CA CYS A 74 -19.29 -8.35 2.02
C CYS A 74 -20.75 -8.57 2.43
N SER A 75 -21.58 -7.53 2.50
CA SER A 75 -23.03 -7.58 2.66
C SER A 75 -23.68 -6.33 2.06
N ASP A 76 -24.99 -6.34 1.94
CA ASP A 76 -25.75 -5.11 1.74
C ASP A 76 -25.75 -4.23 3.02
N GLU A 77 -26.27 -3.00 2.91
CA GLU A 77 -26.17 -1.99 3.96
C GLU A 77 -27.17 -2.18 5.11
N THR A 78 -28.21 -2.99 4.93
CA THR A 78 -29.38 -2.98 5.81
C THR A 78 -29.78 -4.33 6.36
N THR A 79 -29.46 -5.42 5.66
CA THR A 79 -29.77 -6.77 6.12
C THR A 79 -28.79 -7.20 7.20
N ALA A 80 -29.31 -7.73 8.30
CA ALA A 80 -28.49 -8.26 9.39
C ALA A 80 -27.52 -9.34 8.88
N LEU A 81 -26.29 -9.30 9.39
CA LEU A 81 -25.25 -10.25 9.03
C LEU A 81 -25.64 -11.68 9.43
N THR A 82 -25.12 -12.64 8.68
CA THR A 82 -25.14 -14.06 9.02
C THR A 82 -23.73 -14.61 8.95
N THR A 83 -23.46 -15.76 9.57
CA THR A 83 -22.15 -16.43 9.48
C THR A 83 -21.93 -17.09 8.11
N GLY A 84 -20.70 -17.51 7.83
CA GLY A 84 -20.26 -18.19 6.61
C GLY A 84 -19.61 -17.28 5.58
N VAL A 85 -19.26 -17.85 4.44
CA VAL A 85 -18.59 -17.14 3.33
C VAL A 85 -19.50 -16.09 2.73
N LYS A 86 -19.01 -14.86 2.63
CA LYS A 86 -19.74 -13.71 2.09
C LYS A 86 -19.29 -13.30 0.72
N LEU A 87 -18.00 -13.48 0.45
CA LEU A 87 -17.39 -13.10 -0.81
C LEU A 87 -16.34 -14.12 -1.22
N THR A 88 -16.33 -14.46 -2.51
CA THR A 88 -15.27 -15.21 -3.16
C THR A 88 -14.79 -14.43 -4.37
N PHE A 89 -13.47 -14.25 -4.51
CA PHE A 89 -12.89 -13.55 -5.65
C PHE A 89 -11.51 -14.13 -5.97
N ARG A 90 -10.91 -13.70 -7.09
CA ARG A 90 -9.54 -14.01 -7.47
C ARG A 90 -8.66 -12.80 -7.31
N MET A 91 -7.44 -13.01 -6.82
CA MET A 91 -6.44 -11.94 -6.81
C MET A 91 -6.08 -11.58 -8.23
N PRO A 92 -6.13 -10.29 -8.62
CA PRO A 92 -5.82 -9.89 -10.00
C PRO A 92 -4.32 -9.85 -10.29
N TYR A 93 -3.48 -9.99 -9.29
CA TYR A 93 -2.01 -10.04 -9.33
C TYR A 93 -1.46 -10.41 -7.95
N ALA A 94 -0.18 -10.81 -7.89
CA ALA A 94 0.50 -11.05 -6.62
C ALA A 94 0.52 -9.76 -5.76
N TYR A 95 0.23 -9.91 -4.46
CA TYR A 95 0.03 -8.77 -3.57
C TYR A 95 0.62 -9.04 -2.19
N THR A 96 1.29 -8.04 -1.62
CA THR A 96 1.76 -8.11 -0.22
C THR A 96 0.81 -7.33 0.68
N VAL A 97 0.16 -8.01 1.61
CA VAL A 97 -0.75 -7.42 2.59
C VAL A 97 0.05 -6.83 3.74
N THR A 98 -0.21 -5.58 4.08
CA THR A 98 0.41 -4.89 5.23
C THR A 98 -0.57 -4.59 6.36
N ALA A 99 -1.85 -4.51 6.05
CA ALA A 99 -2.92 -4.34 7.04
C ALA A 99 -4.24 -4.88 6.51
N VAL A 100 -5.10 -5.30 7.43
CA VAL A 100 -6.49 -5.64 7.15
C VAL A 100 -7.40 -4.89 8.10
N ARG A 101 -8.59 -4.50 7.64
CA ARG A 101 -9.61 -3.81 8.46
C ARG A 101 -11.00 -4.27 8.06
N ALA A 102 -11.95 -4.02 8.95
CA ALA A 102 -13.37 -4.17 8.62
C ALA A 102 -14.17 -2.99 9.18
N SER A 103 -15.30 -2.71 8.54
CA SER A 103 -16.27 -1.72 9.01
C SER A 103 -17.70 -2.22 8.81
N LEU A 104 -18.60 -1.69 9.63
CA LEU A 104 -20.05 -1.92 9.56
C LEU A 104 -20.77 -0.60 9.30
N THR A 105 -21.91 -0.64 8.64
CA THR A 105 -22.83 0.50 8.56
C THR A 105 -23.68 0.59 9.83
N THR A 106 -24.12 -0.58 10.34
CA THR A 106 -24.86 -0.68 11.59
C THR A 106 -24.05 -1.49 12.60
N ALA A 107 -23.77 -0.89 13.77
CA ALA A 107 -23.07 -1.55 14.86
C ALA A 107 -23.85 -2.74 15.40
N GLY A 108 -23.13 -3.77 15.83
CA GLY A 108 -23.71 -4.90 16.56
C GLY A 108 -24.15 -4.52 17.97
N THR A 109 -24.99 -5.34 18.56
CA THR A 109 -25.43 -5.21 19.95
C THR A 109 -25.22 -6.51 20.71
N GLY A 110 -25.17 -6.44 22.03
CA GLY A 110 -24.93 -7.61 22.89
C GLY A 110 -23.44 -7.82 23.15
N ALA A 111 -23.07 -9.01 23.61
CA ALA A 111 -21.73 -9.30 24.12
C ALA A 111 -20.77 -9.90 23.08
N ASN A 112 -21.27 -10.45 21.98
CA ASN A 112 -20.42 -11.08 20.99
C ASN A 112 -19.84 -10.05 20.02
N LEU A 113 -18.59 -10.28 19.61
CA LEU A 113 -17.90 -9.51 18.58
C LEU A 113 -18.35 -10.00 17.18
N VAL A 114 -18.34 -9.13 16.20
CA VAL A 114 -18.34 -9.57 14.80
C VAL A 114 -16.91 -10.02 14.47
N THR A 115 -16.75 -11.28 14.07
CA THR A 115 -15.44 -11.86 13.73
C THR A 115 -15.40 -12.23 12.25
N VAL A 116 -14.40 -11.71 11.55
CA VAL A 116 -14.22 -11.87 10.11
C VAL A 116 -12.87 -12.50 9.83
N ASP A 117 -12.88 -13.51 8.96
CA ASP A 117 -11.69 -14.17 8.45
C ASP A 117 -11.46 -13.87 6.96
N ILE A 118 -10.22 -13.93 6.54
CA ILE A 118 -9.80 -13.84 5.14
C ILE A 118 -8.96 -15.07 4.85
N ASN A 119 -9.36 -15.82 3.83
CA ASN A 119 -8.67 -17.05 3.45
C ASN A 119 -8.12 -16.94 2.03
N GLU A 120 -6.92 -17.49 1.82
CA GLU A 120 -6.33 -17.77 0.52
C GLU A 120 -6.38 -19.28 0.27
N SER A 121 -7.03 -19.69 -0.81
CA SER A 121 -7.16 -21.11 -1.20
C SER A 121 -7.64 -22.02 -0.06
N GLY A 122 -8.54 -21.49 0.79
CA GLY A 122 -9.14 -22.19 1.91
C GLY A 122 -8.33 -22.17 3.22
N THR A 123 -7.19 -21.48 3.24
CA THR A 123 -6.36 -21.31 4.45
C THR A 123 -6.41 -19.86 4.91
N THR A 124 -6.62 -19.62 6.21
CA THR A 124 -6.62 -18.27 6.77
C THR A 124 -5.26 -17.59 6.62
N ILE A 125 -5.28 -16.33 6.22
CA ILE A 125 -4.08 -15.49 6.19
C ILE A 125 -3.83 -14.77 7.55
N LEU A 126 -4.69 -15.03 8.55
CA LEU A 126 -4.69 -14.34 9.83
C LEU A 126 -4.45 -15.32 10.98
N SER A 127 -3.45 -15.07 11.81
CA SER A 127 -3.29 -15.77 13.09
C SER A 127 -4.20 -15.20 14.18
N THR A 128 -4.59 -13.92 14.05
CA THR A 128 -5.66 -13.30 14.83
C THR A 128 -6.63 -12.66 13.86
N LYS A 129 -7.89 -13.11 13.89
CA LYS A 129 -8.92 -12.66 12.95
C LYS A 129 -9.32 -11.21 13.20
N ILE A 130 -9.96 -10.59 12.21
CA ILE A 130 -10.48 -9.24 12.35
C ILE A 130 -11.70 -9.28 13.28
N THR A 131 -11.73 -8.43 14.29
CA THR A 131 -12.88 -8.27 15.18
C THR A 131 -13.42 -6.85 15.16
N ILE A 132 -14.73 -6.69 15.31
CA ILE A 132 -15.39 -5.42 15.59
C ILE A 132 -16.12 -5.59 16.90
N ASP A 133 -15.75 -4.77 17.89
CA ASP A 133 -16.28 -4.86 19.23
C ASP A 133 -17.78 -4.46 19.27
N ALA A 134 -18.49 -4.91 20.29
CA ALA A 134 -19.89 -4.57 20.48
C ALA A 134 -20.08 -3.04 20.50
N THR A 135 -21.13 -2.56 19.84
CA THR A 135 -21.46 -1.13 19.66
C THR A 135 -20.50 -0.32 18.79
N GLU A 136 -19.46 -0.95 18.25
CA GLU A 136 -18.49 -0.32 17.33
C GLU A 136 -18.88 -0.59 15.86
N THR A 137 -18.40 0.27 14.98
CA THR A 137 -18.58 0.12 13.52
C THR A 137 -17.26 -0.08 12.77
N THR A 138 -16.15 -0.22 13.49
CA THR A 138 -14.82 -0.34 12.90
C THR A 138 -13.94 -1.29 13.70
N SER A 139 -13.10 -2.03 12.99
CA SER A 139 -12.08 -2.88 13.61
C SER A 139 -10.83 -2.12 14.07
N THR A 140 -10.72 -0.81 13.77
CA THR A 140 -9.53 -0.03 14.14
C THR A 140 -9.48 0.30 15.63
N SER A 141 -10.61 0.26 16.31
CA SER A 141 -10.74 0.42 17.76
C SER A 141 -10.84 -0.92 18.52
N ALA A 142 -10.79 -2.05 17.79
CA ALA A 142 -10.93 -3.38 18.40
C ALA A 142 -9.92 -3.62 19.51
N THR A 143 -10.38 -4.18 20.63
CA THR A 143 -9.55 -4.55 21.77
C THR A 143 -8.42 -5.51 21.39
N THR A 144 -8.67 -6.38 20.42
CA THR A 144 -7.68 -7.31 19.87
C THR A 144 -7.47 -7.03 18.40
N PRO A 145 -6.38 -6.35 18.00
CA PRO A 145 -6.06 -6.08 16.61
C PRO A 145 -5.79 -7.36 15.82
N PRO A 146 -6.13 -7.40 14.51
CA PRO A 146 -5.83 -8.55 13.66
C PRO A 146 -4.32 -8.71 13.47
N VAL A 147 -3.88 -9.96 13.33
CA VAL A 147 -2.48 -10.32 13.06
C VAL A 147 -2.40 -11.12 11.77
N ILE A 148 -1.69 -10.59 10.78
CA ILE A 148 -1.43 -11.26 9.51
C ILE A 148 -0.34 -12.30 9.71
N SER A 149 -0.61 -13.56 9.41
CA SER A 149 0.36 -14.67 9.44
C SER A 149 0.89 -15.02 8.06
N ASP A 150 0.10 -14.77 7.01
CA ASP A 150 0.53 -14.87 5.61
C ASP A 150 0.22 -13.56 4.89
N SER A 151 1.27 -12.86 4.52
CA SER A 151 1.16 -11.55 3.86
C SER A 151 1.31 -11.63 2.34
N ALA A 152 1.73 -12.78 1.78
CA ALA A 152 2.08 -12.92 0.38
C ALA A 152 0.95 -13.61 -0.40
N LEU A 153 0.01 -12.84 -0.94
CA LEU A 153 -1.08 -13.37 -1.76
C LEU A 153 -0.59 -13.63 -3.19
N ALA A 154 -0.83 -14.84 -3.68
CA ALA A 154 -0.40 -15.25 -5.02
C ALA A 154 -1.29 -14.62 -6.11
N ASP A 155 -0.72 -14.47 -7.31
CA ASP A 155 -1.49 -14.12 -8.51
C ASP A 155 -2.54 -15.20 -8.78
N ASP A 156 -3.76 -14.78 -9.15
CA ASP A 156 -4.93 -15.64 -9.40
C ASP A 156 -5.35 -16.53 -8.22
N ALA A 157 -4.83 -16.31 -7.00
CA ALA A 157 -5.26 -17.05 -5.83
C ALA A 157 -6.76 -16.85 -5.55
N GLN A 158 -7.45 -17.93 -5.18
CA GLN A 158 -8.84 -17.82 -4.75
C GLN A 158 -8.90 -17.30 -3.31
N MET A 159 -9.54 -16.16 -3.15
CA MET A 159 -9.75 -15.53 -1.85
C MET A 159 -11.19 -15.70 -1.40
N THR A 160 -11.40 -15.90 -0.10
CA THR A 160 -12.71 -15.82 0.53
C THR A 160 -12.70 -14.89 1.73
N VAL A 161 -13.80 -14.18 1.92
CA VAL A 161 -14.09 -13.46 3.17
C VAL A 161 -15.24 -14.18 3.86
N GLU A 162 -15.01 -14.55 5.11
CA GLU A 162 -15.95 -15.33 5.91
C GLU A 162 -16.28 -14.61 7.22
N ILE A 163 -17.53 -14.69 7.65
CA ILE A 163 -17.96 -14.26 8.98
C ILE A 163 -18.07 -15.51 9.85
N ASP A 164 -17.18 -15.61 10.85
CA ASP A 164 -17.20 -16.72 11.81
C ASP A 164 -18.20 -16.51 12.92
N GLN A 165 -18.36 -15.25 13.35
CA GLN A 165 -19.25 -14.87 14.45
C GLN A 165 -19.92 -13.55 14.15
N ILE A 166 -21.18 -13.43 14.50
CA ILE A 166 -21.93 -12.18 14.51
C ILE A 166 -22.20 -11.71 15.93
N ASP A 167 -22.60 -10.45 16.08
CA ASP A 167 -23.08 -9.91 17.35
C ASP A 167 -24.28 -10.71 17.89
N SER A 168 -24.38 -10.82 19.21
CA SER A 168 -25.47 -11.60 19.85
C SER A 168 -26.85 -10.94 19.73
N GLY A 169 -26.90 -9.67 19.38
CA GLY A 169 -28.16 -8.96 19.08
C GLY A 169 -28.66 -9.20 17.66
N GLY A 170 -27.82 -9.71 16.75
CA GLY A 170 -28.18 -10.05 15.38
C GLY A 170 -28.64 -8.85 14.55
N VAL A 171 -28.07 -7.65 14.78
CA VAL A 171 -28.49 -6.41 14.12
C VAL A 171 -27.38 -5.76 13.27
N SER A 172 -26.13 -6.23 13.40
CA SER A 172 -25.01 -5.71 12.63
C SER A 172 -25.25 -5.87 11.12
N ALA A 173 -24.91 -4.85 10.33
CA ALA A 173 -25.14 -4.82 8.88
C ALA A 173 -24.09 -3.96 8.16
N GLY A 174 -24.00 -4.12 6.83
CA GLY A 174 -23.16 -3.27 6.00
C GLY A 174 -21.67 -3.57 6.10
N LEU A 175 -21.29 -4.87 6.17
CA LEU A 175 -19.88 -5.27 6.30
C LEU A 175 -19.07 -4.92 5.05
N LYS A 176 -17.98 -4.20 5.27
CA LYS A 176 -16.92 -3.96 4.31
C LYS A 176 -15.58 -4.41 4.88
N VAL A 177 -14.77 -5.06 4.07
CA VAL A 177 -13.42 -5.50 4.42
C VAL A 177 -12.40 -4.77 3.55
N TYR A 178 -11.29 -4.37 4.15
CA TYR A 178 -10.21 -3.66 3.50
C TYR A 178 -8.95 -4.51 3.58
N ILE A 179 -8.38 -4.85 2.44
CA ILE A 179 -7.06 -5.48 2.31
C ILE A 179 -6.11 -4.40 1.82
N ILE A 180 -5.18 -4.00 2.65
CA ILE A 180 -4.26 -2.88 2.43
C ILE A 180 -2.85 -3.43 2.22
N GLY A 181 -2.14 -2.92 1.23
CA GLY A 181 -0.80 -3.39 0.94
C GLY A 181 -0.27 -2.81 -0.38
N TYR A 182 0.49 -3.60 -1.11
CA TYR A 182 1.04 -3.18 -2.40
C TYR A 182 1.15 -4.37 -3.36
N ARG A 183 1.07 -4.05 -4.65
CA ARG A 183 1.29 -5.02 -5.71
C ARG A 183 2.76 -5.43 -5.76
N VAL A 184 3.01 -6.73 -5.90
CA VAL A 184 4.34 -7.25 -6.25
C VAL A 184 4.54 -7.10 -7.75
N VAL A 185 5.67 -6.48 -8.17
CA VAL A 185 6.01 -6.19 -9.57
C VAL A 185 7.14 -7.12 -10.01
#